data_b3c3e2e796f793ffbc8bdd866a6484ec
#
_entry.id   b3c3e2e796f793ffbc8bdd866a6484ec
#
_cell.length_a   1.000
_cell.length_b   1.000
_cell.length_c   1.000
_cell.angle_alpha   90.00
_cell.angle_beta   90.00
_cell.angle_gamma   90.00
#
_symmetry.space_group_name_H-M   'P 1'
#
loop_
_entity.id
_entity.type
_entity.pdbx_description
1 polymer ?
#
loop_
_entity_poly.entity_id
_entity_poly.type
_entity_poly.pdbx_seq_one_letter_code
_entity_poly.pdbx_strand_id
1 'polypeptide(L)'
;MKQTLYEKLDELAKSDIYPFHMPGHKRQLQDRQFGDTLKIDITEISSFDDLHEPEGILKEEQEFAAGLYGADHTYYIVNGSTCGILTAVSAVCRWGDTIVMARNCHKSVYHAAYLQNLQIEYIEPQRYKEGYPVGPVFTKEIEHALQRAEQKQAAKAVILTSPTYEGVLSDIPAIAEIVHAHHAVLIVDEAHGAHLGFSTEFPQSAVRQGADLIVQSLHKTLPAMTQTALLHICGDRVDMQRVQYYLDIYETSSPSYVMMASMSKCLHLIGEEKDSLFSAFDEKLQDFYEIREQLKHITILDEVWAWNTYHAYMDPSKINICVAGCMRNGSIYTGKMLSAELLEKYHIETEMTAEQYVIAMTSVMDTQEGFDRLKAALREIDSKLSVIESRKSTITRSGYMGTELPPRRISDEEENTDFDCKTEKNVKNNAGRSAGQNSMLNVEEEEAEHRADSMQTAYTIREAMDHKQKAVDWRDAIGRVSAEFVIVYPPGAPLLVPGEVITQELNEKVRHYQKVGLNLQGVQDRTLQRICIVTE
;
A
#
# COMPACT_ATOMS: atom_id res chain seq x y z
N MET A 1 24.62 31.59 6.50
CA MET A 1 24.25 30.46 7.39
C MET A 1 23.38 29.52 6.57
N LYS A 2 23.49 28.22 6.76
CA LYS A 2 22.56 27.30 6.11
C LYS A 2 21.18 27.50 6.74
N GLN A 3 20.13 27.57 5.91
CA GLN A 3 18.74 27.62 6.32
C GLN A 3 18.40 26.46 7.29
N THR A 4 17.72 26.75 8.39
CA THR A 4 17.26 25.73 9.33
C THR A 4 16.09 24.93 8.76
N LEU A 5 15.83 23.74 9.32
CA LEU A 5 14.65 22.94 8.92
C LEU A 5 13.35 23.73 9.13
N TYR A 6 13.23 24.46 10.26
CA TYR A 6 12.06 25.28 10.53
C TYR A 6 11.83 26.36 9.46
N GLU A 7 12.88 27.13 9.12
CA GLU A 7 12.77 28.16 8.08
C GLU A 7 12.34 27.59 6.74
N LYS A 8 12.88 26.42 6.37
CA LYS A 8 12.50 25.73 5.13
C LYS A 8 11.05 25.23 5.15
N LEU A 9 10.56 24.72 6.29
CA LEU A 9 9.16 24.31 6.46
C LEU A 9 8.22 25.51 6.45
N ASP A 10 8.62 26.63 7.02
CA ASP A 10 7.85 27.88 7.02
C ASP A 10 7.73 28.46 5.60
N GLU A 11 8.79 28.40 4.80
CA GLU A 11 8.74 28.74 3.37
C GLU A 11 7.80 27.84 2.59
N LEU A 12 7.88 26.51 2.80
CA LEU A 12 6.98 25.56 2.17
C LEU A 12 5.51 25.83 2.57
N ALA A 13 5.25 26.12 3.84
CA ALA A 13 3.91 26.45 4.33
C ALA A 13 3.32 27.71 3.67
N LYS A 14 4.16 28.66 3.26
CA LYS A 14 3.79 29.90 2.56
C LYS A 14 3.79 29.77 1.04
N SER A 15 4.30 28.67 0.48
CA SER A 15 4.36 28.44 -0.96
C SER A 15 2.98 28.11 -1.53
N ASP A 16 2.82 28.29 -2.84
CA ASP A 16 1.63 27.89 -3.59
C ASP A 16 1.73 26.47 -4.19
N ILE A 17 2.73 25.68 -3.76
CA ILE A 17 2.90 24.28 -4.17
C ILE A 17 1.73 23.46 -3.67
N TYR A 18 0.95 22.89 -4.61
CA TYR A 18 -0.19 22.05 -4.25
C TYR A 18 0.23 20.61 -3.92
N PRO A 19 -0.17 20.05 -2.76
CA PRO A 19 0.35 18.79 -2.24
C PRO A 19 -0.46 17.56 -2.69
N PHE A 20 -0.25 17.05 -3.89
CA PHE A 20 -0.76 15.72 -4.28
C PHE A 20 0.09 14.57 -3.71
N HIS A 21 0.51 14.75 -2.46
CA HIS A 21 1.28 13.78 -1.67
C HIS A 21 0.74 13.70 -0.24
N MET A 22 1.21 12.74 0.55
CA MET A 22 0.93 12.66 1.99
C MET A 22 1.46 13.90 2.73
N PRO A 23 0.87 14.32 3.86
CA PRO A 23 -0.27 13.71 4.57
C PRO A 23 -1.63 14.11 3.98
N GLY A 24 -2.66 13.30 4.32
CA GLY A 24 -4.03 13.45 3.81
C GLY A 24 -4.76 14.72 4.19
N HIS A 25 -4.31 15.45 5.22
CA HIS A 25 -4.89 16.77 5.58
C HIS A 25 -4.59 17.87 4.55
N LYS A 26 -3.69 17.63 3.56
CA LYS A 26 -3.38 18.51 2.43
C LYS A 26 -3.02 19.95 2.80
N ARG A 27 -2.59 20.19 4.03
CA ARG A 27 -2.39 21.54 4.60
C ARG A 27 -3.67 22.42 4.61
N GLN A 28 -4.85 21.79 4.46
CA GLN A 28 -6.15 22.46 4.38
C GLN A 28 -6.89 22.52 5.73
N LEU A 29 -6.37 21.88 6.78
CA LEU A 29 -6.93 22.02 8.11
C LEU A 29 -6.78 23.48 8.55
N GLN A 30 -7.89 24.22 8.49
CA GLN A 30 -7.95 25.58 9.03
C GLN A 30 -8.04 25.47 10.55
N ASP A 31 -6.89 25.41 11.21
CA ASP A 31 -6.89 25.03 12.58
C ASP A 31 -6.80 26.18 13.55
N ARG A 32 -7.97 26.65 13.96
CA ARG A 32 -8.09 27.39 15.22
C ARG A 32 -8.04 26.46 16.47
N GLN A 33 -8.05 25.14 16.26
CA GLN A 33 -8.19 24.14 17.32
C GLN A 33 -6.85 23.52 17.75
N PHE A 34 -5.81 23.55 16.89
CA PHE A 34 -4.43 23.18 17.23
C PHE A 34 -3.50 24.39 17.42
N GLY A 35 -4.05 25.58 17.61
CA GLY A 35 -3.31 26.84 17.57
C GLY A 35 -2.15 26.98 18.55
N ASP A 36 -2.12 26.22 19.65
CA ASP A 36 -0.99 26.15 20.57
C ASP A 36 -0.81 24.70 21.03
N THR A 37 -0.14 23.91 20.22
CA THR A 37 0.11 22.49 20.48
C THR A 37 0.83 22.24 21.79
N LEU A 38 1.67 23.20 22.26
CA LEU A 38 2.38 23.06 23.54
C LEU A 38 1.45 23.08 24.76
N LYS A 39 0.21 23.58 24.63
CA LYS A 39 -0.77 23.56 25.73
C LYS A 39 -1.46 22.22 25.90
N ILE A 40 -1.44 21.37 24.87
CA ILE A 40 -2.01 20.02 24.88
C ILE A 40 -0.92 18.93 24.83
N ASP A 41 0.35 19.32 24.83
CA ASP A 41 1.47 18.39 24.88
C ASP A 41 1.73 18.00 26.34
N ILE A 42 1.20 16.85 26.71
CA ILE A 42 1.26 16.28 28.06
C ILE A 42 1.80 14.85 28.00
N THR A 43 2.01 14.26 29.15
CA THR A 43 2.23 12.82 29.34
C THR A 43 1.04 12.18 30.06
N GLU A 44 1.17 10.96 30.56
CA GLU A 44 0.18 10.19 31.30
C GLU A 44 -0.11 10.87 32.66
N ILE A 45 -0.97 11.88 32.67
CA ILE A 45 -1.40 12.57 33.87
C ILE A 45 -2.82 12.19 34.28
N SER A 46 -3.18 12.46 35.51
CA SER A 46 -4.52 12.16 36.04
C SER A 46 -5.63 12.64 35.11
N SER A 47 -6.58 11.79 34.80
CA SER A 47 -7.74 12.01 33.92
C SER A 47 -7.46 12.03 32.42
N PHE A 48 -6.25 11.71 31.96
CA PHE A 48 -5.91 11.65 30.53
C PHE A 48 -5.52 10.25 30.04
N ASP A 49 -5.60 9.24 30.96
CA ASP A 49 -5.39 7.83 30.63
C ASP A 49 -3.93 7.47 30.27
N ASP A 50 -3.64 6.20 29.99
CA ASP A 50 -2.37 5.68 29.53
C ASP A 50 -2.61 4.83 28.27
N LEU A 51 -1.87 5.09 27.18
CA LEU A 51 -2.05 4.37 25.94
C LEU A 51 -1.71 2.87 26.07
N HIS A 52 -0.80 2.49 26.96
CA HIS A 52 -0.39 1.12 27.20
C HIS A 52 -1.37 0.34 28.11
N GLU A 53 -2.10 1.04 28.99
CA GLU A 53 -3.12 0.46 29.88
C GLU A 53 -4.41 1.32 29.83
N PRO A 54 -5.09 1.42 28.68
CA PRO A 54 -6.22 2.33 28.52
C PRO A 54 -7.44 1.85 29.32
N GLU A 55 -7.91 2.65 30.26
CA GLU A 55 -9.07 2.40 31.08
C GLU A 55 -10.17 3.47 30.98
N GLY A 56 -9.80 4.67 30.49
CA GLY A 56 -10.64 5.86 30.40
C GLY A 56 -10.81 6.38 28.98
N ILE A 57 -10.46 7.65 28.75
CA ILE A 57 -10.72 8.37 27.51
C ILE A 57 -10.03 7.71 26.30
N LEU A 58 -8.82 7.20 26.44
CA LEU A 58 -8.13 6.54 25.31
C LEU A 58 -8.78 5.20 24.96
N LYS A 59 -9.31 4.49 25.95
CA LYS A 59 -10.12 3.29 25.70
C LYS A 59 -11.38 3.63 24.94
N GLU A 60 -12.14 4.64 25.38
CA GLU A 60 -13.35 5.11 24.70
C GLU A 60 -13.08 5.52 23.25
N GLU A 61 -11.98 6.21 22.99
CA GLU A 61 -11.54 6.61 21.64
C GLU A 61 -11.17 5.40 20.76
N GLN A 62 -10.51 4.40 21.31
CA GLN A 62 -10.18 3.17 20.60
C GLN A 62 -11.43 2.32 20.31
N GLU A 63 -12.38 2.24 21.25
CA GLU A 63 -13.68 1.61 21.06
C GLU A 63 -14.52 2.35 20.00
N PHE A 64 -14.51 3.68 20.00
CA PHE A 64 -15.14 4.49 18.96
C PHE A 64 -14.53 4.19 17.59
N ALA A 65 -13.20 4.14 17.48
CA ALA A 65 -12.51 3.80 16.24
C ALA A 65 -12.88 2.39 15.76
N ALA A 66 -12.92 1.41 16.67
CA ALA A 66 -13.33 0.05 16.36
C ALA A 66 -14.75 0.01 15.77
N GLY A 67 -15.71 0.68 16.42
CA GLY A 67 -17.09 0.78 15.94
C GLY A 67 -17.21 1.47 14.59
N LEU A 68 -16.44 2.53 14.35
CA LEU A 68 -16.44 3.27 13.10
C LEU A 68 -15.98 2.41 11.91
N TYR A 69 -14.93 1.61 12.08
CA TYR A 69 -14.41 0.70 11.04
C TYR A 69 -15.15 -0.63 10.99
N GLY A 70 -15.80 -1.06 12.08
CA GLY A 70 -16.42 -2.38 12.22
C GLY A 70 -15.42 -3.46 12.61
N ALA A 71 -14.38 -3.11 13.35
CA ALA A 71 -13.43 -4.04 13.97
C ALA A 71 -13.90 -4.46 15.36
N ASP A 72 -13.43 -5.62 15.84
CA ASP A 72 -13.69 -6.03 17.23
C ASP A 72 -12.86 -5.23 18.22
N HIS A 73 -11.59 -4.92 17.84
CA HIS A 73 -10.70 -4.08 18.63
C HIS A 73 -9.85 -3.19 17.71
N THR A 74 -9.53 -1.99 18.20
CA THR A 74 -8.64 -1.06 17.50
C THR A 74 -7.68 -0.43 18.48
N TYR A 75 -6.40 -0.41 18.14
CA TYR A 75 -5.34 0.24 18.90
C TYR A 75 -4.87 1.50 18.18
N TYR A 76 -4.71 2.59 18.92
CA TYR A 76 -4.01 3.78 18.47
C TYR A 76 -2.51 3.51 18.44
N ILE A 77 -1.84 3.98 17.38
CA ILE A 77 -0.39 3.86 17.21
C ILE A 77 0.17 5.22 16.83
N VAL A 78 1.14 5.71 17.60
CA VAL A 78 1.83 6.97 17.34
C VAL A 78 3.27 6.78 16.81
N ASN A 79 3.76 5.54 16.73
CA ASN A 79 5.02 5.18 16.07
C ASN A 79 4.84 4.70 14.62
N GLY A 80 3.70 5.06 14.01
CA GLY A 80 3.38 4.78 12.61
C GLY A 80 2.99 3.34 12.33
N SER A 81 2.48 3.08 11.14
CA SER A 81 2.15 1.73 10.69
C SER A 81 3.33 0.74 10.74
N THR A 82 4.57 1.24 10.77
CA THR A 82 5.75 0.40 11.01
C THR A 82 5.64 -0.33 12.35
N CYS A 83 5.27 0.38 13.43
CA CYS A 83 5.01 -0.23 14.75
C CYS A 83 3.88 -1.27 14.65
N GLY A 84 2.75 -0.91 14.02
CA GLY A 84 1.63 -1.83 13.83
C GLY A 84 2.00 -3.11 13.09
N ILE A 85 2.79 -3.02 12.01
CA ILE A 85 3.27 -4.18 11.25
C ILE A 85 4.22 -5.04 12.08
N LEU A 86 5.18 -4.43 12.80
CA LEU A 86 6.09 -5.16 13.68
C LEU A 86 5.29 -5.90 14.76
N THR A 87 4.30 -5.23 15.36
CA THR A 87 3.40 -5.81 16.36
C THR A 87 2.59 -6.97 15.78
N ALA A 88 1.90 -6.75 14.64
CA ALA A 88 1.04 -7.75 14.02
C ALA A 88 1.80 -9.06 13.72
N VAL A 89 2.96 -8.95 13.07
CA VAL A 89 3.79 -10.12 12.74
C VAL A 89 4.34 -10.80 14.00
N SER A 90 4.84 -10.03 14.97
CA SER A 90 5.43 -10.59 16.20
C SER A 90 4.40 -11.20 17.15
N ALA A 91 3.17 -10.69 17.14
CA ALA A 91 2.08 -11.26 17.93
C ALA A 91 1.66 -12.66 17.42
N VAL A 92 1.70 -12.87 16.10
CA VAL A 92 1.28 -14.12 15.46
C VAL A 92 2.45 -15.11 15.35
N CYS A 93 3.60 -14.64 14.87
CA CYS A 93 4.77 -15.49 14.62
C CYS A 93 5.68 -15.53 15.84
N ARG A 94 6.30 -16.68 16.05
CA ARG A 94 7.39 -16.88 17.02
C ARG A 94 8.72 -17.00 16.30
N TRP A 95 9.79 -16.97 17.06
CA TRP A 95 11.14 -17.16 16.55
C TRP A 95 11.27 -18.43 15.71
N GLY A 96 11.68 -18.29 14.47
CA GLY A 96 11.90 -19.39 13.52
C GLY A 96 10.64 -19.93 12.84
N ASP A 97 9.48 -19.36 13.10
CA ASP A 97 8.25 -19.73 12.39
C ASP A 97 8.31 -19.37 10.89
N THR A 98 7.43 -19.99 10.12
CA THR A 98 7.24 -19.68 8.70
C THR A 98 6.12 -18.66 8.50
N ILE A 99 6.37 -17.68 7.63
CA ILE A 99 5.41 -16.70 7.14
C ILE A 99 5.34 -16.73 5.61
N VAL A 100 4.14 -16.62 5.07
CA VAL A 100 3.91 -16.36 3.64
C VAL A 100 3.76 -14.85 3.46
N MET A 101 4.53 -14.22 2.59
CA MET A 101 4.47 -12.77 2.40
C MET A 101 4.59 -12.34 0.94
N ALA A 102 3.83 -11.30 0.57
CA ALA A 102 3.93 -10.71 -0.75
C ALA A 102 5.27 -9.98 -0.95
N ARG A 103 5.88 -10.17 -2.12
CA ARG A 103 7.21 -9.63 -2.43
C ARG A 103 7.25 -8.10 -2.46
N ASN A 104 6.11 -7.45 -2.73
CA ASN A 104 5.96 -5.99 -2.71
C ASN A 104 5.63 -5.41 -1.35
N CYS A 105 5.66 -6.19 -0.27
CA CYS A 105 5.48 -5.68 1.08
C CYS A 105 6.48 -4.58 1.41
N HIS A 106 6.04 -3.63 2.22
CA HIS A 106 6.91 -2.57 2.73
C HIS A 106 8.04 -3.16 3.60
N LYS A 107 9.19 -2.50 3.63
CA LYS A 107 10.38 -2.93 4.40
C LYS A 107 10.11 -3.26 5.87
N SER A 108 9.07 -2.71 6.49
CA SER A 108 8.68 -3.02 7.87
C SER A 108 8.34 -4.50 8.07
N VAL A 109 7.74 -5.15 7.06
CA VAL A 109 7.44 -6.60 7.10
C VAL A 109 8.75 -7.42 7.11
N TYR A 110 9.71 -7.04 6.28
CA TYR A 110 11.03 -7.64 6.23
C TYR A 110 11.82 -7.44 7.54
N HIS A 111 11.66 -6.26 8.18
CA HIS A 111 12.23 -6.00 9.50
C HIS A 111 11.59 -6.90 10.57
N ALA A 112 10.27 -7.12 10.51
CA ALA A 112 9.61 -8.06 11.42
C ALA A 112 10.14 -9.49 11.21
N ALA A 113 10.31 -9.92 9.96
CA ALA A 113 10.90 -11.21 9.64
C ALA A 113 12.34 -11.35 10.17
N TYR A 114 13.16 -10.29 10.07
CA TYR A 114 14.49 -10.25 10.70
C TYR A 114 14.39 -10.40 12.22
N LEU A 115 13.52 -9.63 12.88
CA LEU A 115 13.41 -9.62 14.35
C LEU A 115 12.98 -10.97 14.90
N GLN A 116 12.12 -11.70 14.20
CA GLN A 116 11.61 -13.02 14.59
C GLN A 116 12.38 -14.18 13.92
N ASN A 117 13.42 -13.90 13.14
CA ASN A 117 14.18 -14.89 12.37
C ASN A 117 13.29 -15.83 11.54
N LEU A 118 12.30 -15.28 10.85
CA LEU A 118 11.29 -16.07 10.15
C LEU A 118 11.83 -16.75 8.90
N GLN A 119 11.30 -17.93 8.62
CA GLN A 119 11.35 -18.56 7.30
C GLN A 119 10.29 -17.90 6.41
N ILE A 120 10.67 -17.53 5.18
CA ILE A 120 9.76 -16.80 4.30
C ILE A 120 9.46 -17.63 3.06
N GLU A 121 8.16 -17.84 2.78
CA GLU A 121 7.66 -18.25 1.47
C GLU A 121 7.09 -17.03 0.78
N TYR A 122 7.68 -16.65 -0.37
CA TYR A 122 7.25 -15.46 -1.11
C TYR A 122 6.09 -15.73 -2.05
N ILE A 123 5.26 -14.70 -2.22
CA ILE A 123 4.21 -14.60 -3.24
C ILE A 123 4.53 -13.40 -4.12
N GLU A 124 4.60 -13.61 -5.43
CA GLU A 124 4.76 -12.50 -6.38
C GLU A 124 3.41 -11.87 -6.69
N PRO A 125 3.29 -10.53 -6.54
CA PRO A 125 2.11 -9.82 -7.03
C PRO A 125 2.09 -9.82 -8.56
N GLN A 126 0.93 -9.70 -9.15
CA GLN A 126 0.77 -9.67 -10.60
C GLN A 126 1.49 -8.47 -11.22
N ARG A 127 2.04 -8.66 -12.42
CA ARG A 127 2.74 -7.61 -13.19
C ARG A 127 2.26 -7.64 -14.63
N TYR A 128 1.74 -6.50 -15.09
CA TYR A 128 1.31 -6.38 -16.48
C TYR A 128 2.52 -6.25 -17.44
N LYS A 129 3.32 -5.23 -17.23
CA LYS A 129 4.55 -4.92 -17.97
C LYS A 129 5.50 -4.18 -17.07
N GLU A 130 6.81 -4.24 -17.40
CA GLU A 130 7.77 -3.44 -16.68
C GLU A 130 7.45 -1.94 -16.79
N GLY A 131 7.56 -1.21 -15.68
CA GLY A 131 7.24 0.21 -15.61
C GLY A 131 5.76 0.57 -15.47
N TYR A 132 4.86 -0.42 -15.33
CA TYR A 132 3.46 -0.21 -14.99
C TYR A 132 3.18 -0.52 -13.51
N PRO A 133 2.04 -0.03 -12.95
CA PRO A 133 1.63 -0.34 -11.59
C PRO A 133 1.64 -1.84 -11.29
N VAL A 134 2.01 -2.17 -10.05
CA VAL A 134 1.97 -3.53 -9.53
C VAL A 134 0.52 -3.91 -9.24
N GLY A 135 0.12 -5.10 -9.67
CA GLY A 135 -1.22 -5.65 -9.49
C GLY A 135 -1.45 -6.33 -8.14
N PRO A 136 -2.58 -7.03 -8.01
CA PRO A 136 -2.95 -7.74 -6.78
C PRO A 136 -2.14 -9.02 -6.61
N VAL A 137 -2.27 -9.63 -5.45
CA VAL A 137 -1.88 -11.03 -5.22
C VAL A 137 -3.09 -11.92 -5.53
N PHE A 138 -2.89 -12.95 -6.35
CA PHE A 138 -3.95 -13.90 -6.67
C PHE A 138 -4.05 -15.02 -5.63
N THR A 139 -5.28 -15.47 -5.38
CA THR A 139 -5.61 -16.55 -4.45
C THR A 139 -4.83 -17.83 -4.72
N LYS A 140 -4.67 -18.20 -6.00
CA LYS A 140 -3.91 -19.40 -6.44
C LYS A 140 -2.44 -19.35 -5.95
N GLU A 141 -1.80 -18.18 -6.04
CA GLU A 141 -0.42 -18.02 -5.59
C GLU A 141 -0.29 -18.17 -4.07
N ILE A 142 -1.28 -17.68 -3.31
CA ILE A 142 -1.34 -17.83 -1.85
C ILE A 142 -1.50 -19.30 -1.48
N GLU A 143 -2.43 -20.00 -2.11
CA GLU A 143 -2.67 -21.42 -1.88
C GLU A 143 -1.41 -22.26 -2.16
N HIS A 144 -0.74 -22.02 -3.30
CA HIS A 144 0.52 -22.69 -3.63
C HIS A 144 1.63 -22.38 -2.61
N ALA A 145 1.75 -21.14 -2.13
CA ALA A 145 2.75 -20.78 -1.15
C ALA A 145 2.49 -21.45 0.21
N LEU A 146 1.23 -21.52 0.65
CA LEU A 146 0.83 -22.24 1.86
C LEU A 146 1.12 -23.74 1.74
N GLN A 147 0.82 -24.38 0.61
CA GLN A 147 1.13 -25.78 0.36
C GLN A 147 2.65 -26.04 0.34
N ARG A 148 3.47 -25.13 -0.23
CA ARG A 148 4.93 -25.24 -0.16
C ARG A 148 5.45 -25.10 1.27
N ALA A 149 4.88 -24.17 2.05
CA ALA A 149 5.24 -24.01 3.46
C ALA A 149 4.94 -25.28 4.26
N GLU A 150 3.78 -25.89 4.10
CA GLU A 150 3.38 -27.13 4.81
C GLU A 150 4.33 -28.29 4.61
N GLN A 151 5.03 -28.39 3.46
CA GLN A 151 6.02 -29.42 3.21
C GLN A 151 7.24 -29.33 4.12
N LYS A 152 7.50 -28.15 4.72
CA LYS A 152 8.63 -27.88 5.62
C LYS A 152 8.12 -27.56 7.03
N GLN A 153 7.39 -26.48 7.17
CA GLN A 153 6.77 -25.99 8.40
C GLN A 153 5.57 -25.13 8.03
N ALA A 154 4.37 -25.50 8.47
CA ALA A 154 3.14 -24.75 8.19
C ALA A 154 3.27 -23.26 8.57
N ALA A 155 2.85 -22.39 7.68
CA ALA A 155 2.90 -20.96 7.91
C ALA A 155 1.96 -20.54 9.05
N LYS A 156 2.38 -19.60 9.88
CA LYS A 156 1.57 -19.02 10.96
C LYS A 156 0.75 -17.86 10.49
N ALA A 157 1.24 -17.12 9.50
CA ALA A 157 0.55 -15.99 8.93
C ALA A 157 0.77 -15.88 7.42
N VAL A 158 -0.19 -15.26 6.76
CA VAL A 158 -0.03 -14.66 5.43
C VAL A 158 -0.08 -13.16 5.60
N ILE A 159 0.87 -12.42 5.02
CA ILE A 159 0.85 -10.95 5.00
C ILE A 159 0.96 -10.42 3.58
N LEU A 160 0.09 -9.49 3.23
CA LEU A 160 0.09 -8.79 1.95
C LEU A 160 -0.26 -7.32 2.11
N THR A 161 0.08 -6.51 1.09
CA THR A 161 -0.28 -5.09 1.03
C THR A 161 -1.46 -4.90 0.09
N SER A 162 -2.59 -4.40 0.63
CA SER A 162 -3.79 -4.09 -0.13
C SER A 162 -4.51 -2.90 0.52
N PRO A 163 -4.72 -1.78 -0.22
CA PRO A 163 -4.30 -1.58 -1.61
C PRO A 163 -2.78 -1.53 -1.78
N THR A 164 -2.29 -1.81 -2.99
CA THR A 164 -0.89 -1.52 -3.34
C THR A 164 -0.61 -0.02 -3.26
N TYR A 165 0.64 0.40 -3.38
CA TYR A 165 0.97 1.83 -3.36
C TYR A 165 0.24 2.61 -4.45
N GLU A 166 0.03 1.98 -5.58
CA GLU A 166 -0.69 2.51 -6.75
C GLU A 166 -2.21 2.46 -6.61
N GLY A 167 -2.72 1.74 -5.63
CA GLY A 167 -4.15 1.67 -5.31
C GLY A 167 -4.85 0.38 -5.77
N VAL A 168 -4.16 -0.63 -6.31
CA VAL A 168 -4.79 -1.88 -6.74
C VAL A 168 -5.07 -2.78 -5.53
N LEU A 169 -6.28 -3.34 -5.45
CA LEU A 169 -6.73 -4.18 -4.35
C LEU A 169 -6.68 -5.66 -4.70
N SER A 170 -6.35 -6.49 -3.72
CA SER A 170 -6.49 -7.94 -3.77
C SER A 170 -7.88 -8.38 -3.30
N ASP A 171 -8.34 -9.55 -3.70
CA ASP A 171 -9.63 -10.13 -3.27
C ASP A 171 -9.49 -10.70 -1.85
N ILE A 172 -9.59 -9.80 -0.86
CA ILE A 172 -9.37 -10.14 0.55
C ILE A 172 -10.35 -11.24 1.04
N PRO A 173 -11.66 -11.21 0.71
CA PRO A 173 -12.57 -12.28 1.12
C PRO A 173 -12.13 -13.67 0.65
N ALA A 174 -11.81 -13.83 -0.61
CA ALA A 174 -11.36 -15.11 -1.15
C ALA A 174 -9.99 -15.54 -0.59
N ILE A 175 -9.10 -14.58 -0.33
CA ILE A 175 -7.81 -14.83 0.33
C ILE A 175 -8.02 -15.29 1.77
N ALA A 176 -8.90 -14.65 2.53
CA ALA A 176 -9.20 -15.00 3.91
C ALA A 176 -9.73 -16.45 4.02
N GLU A 177 -10.64 -16.87 3.14
CA GLU A 177 -11.13 -18.24 3.09
C GLU A 177 -9.99 -19.26 2.94
N ILE A 178 -9.06 -19.04 2.04
CA ILE A 178 -7.90 -19.92 1.81
C ILE A 178 -6.97 -19.91 3.02
N VAL A 179 -6.60 -18.75 3.52
CA VAL A 179 -5.66 -18.60 4.65
C VAL A 179 -6.22 -19.30 5.90
N HIS A 180 -7.51 -19.11 6.18
CA HIS A 180 -8.18 -19.73 7.32
C HIS A 180 -8.31 -21.26 7.17
N ALA A 181 -8.52 -21.77 5.95
CA ALA A 181 -8.53 -23.20 5.68
C ALA A 181 -7.20 -23.89 6.02
N HIS A 182 -6.08 -23.14 5.90
CA HIS A 182 -4.74 -23.59 6.29
C HIS A 182 -4.38 -23.25 7.74
N HIS A 183 -5.33 -22.82 8.57
CA HIS A 183 -5.15 -22.46 9.98
C HIS A 183 -4.11 -21.36 10.21
N ALA A 184 -3.89 -20.48 9.26
CA ALA A 184 -3.04 -19.31 9.34
C ALA A 184 -3.85 -18.04 9.63
N VAL A 185 -3.16 -17.00 10.09
CA VAL A 185 -3.72 -15.66 10.32
C VAL A 185 -3.49 -14.78 9.09
N LEU A 186 -4.51 -14.05 8.64
CA LEU A 186 -4.38 -13.08 7.57
C LEU A 186 -4.07 -11.69 8.12
N ILE A 187 -2.88 -11.18 7.78
CA ILE A 187 -2.45 -9.82 8.10
C ILE A 187 -2.49 -8.97 6.83
N VAL A 188 -3.19 -7.84 6.86
CA VAL A 188 -3.26 -6.91 5.73
C VAL A 188 -2.58 -5.60 6.10
N ASP A 189 -1.51 -5.26 5.37
CA ASP A 189 -0.95 -3.91 5.36
C ASP A 189 -1.84 -3.02 4.49
N GLU A 190 -2.81 -2.40 5.11
CA GLU A 190 -3.76 -1.45 4.53
C GLU A 190 -3.34 0.00 4.83
N ALA A 191 -2.03 0.27 4.92
CA ALA A 191 -1.51 1.59 5.26
C ALA A 191 -2.00 2.70 4.31
N HIS A 192 -2.36 2.38 3.09
CA HIS A 192 -2.92 3.31 2.10
C HIS A 192 -4.44 3.28 1.99
N GLY A 193 -5.14 2.57 2.88
CA GLY A 193 -6.58 2.32 2.78
C GLY A 193 -7.41 2.82 3.98
N ALA A 194 -6.89 3.70 4.85
CA ALA A 194 -7.63 4.18 6.02
C ALA A 194 -8.97 4.89 5.68
N HIS A 195 -9.16 5.33 4.45
CA HIS A 195 -10.41 5.96 3.95
C HIS A 195 -11.39 4.95 3.33
N LEU A 196 -10.98 3.70 3.12
CA LEU A 196 -11.82 2.69 2.48
C LEU A 196 -13.01 2.29 3.35
N GLY A 197 -14.13 1.98 2.70
CA GLY A 197 -15.36 1.54 3.37
C GLY A 197 -16.22 2.65 3.97
N PHE A 198 -15.85 3.92 3.83
CA PHE A 198 -16.67 5.05 4.30
C PHE A 198 -17.65 5.59 3.25
N SER A 199 -17.53 5.16 2.00
CA SER A 199 -18.46 5.47 0.92
C SER A 199 -18.62 4.27 0.00
N THR A 200 -19.79 4.13 -0.62
CA THR A 200 -20.08 3.11 -1.63
C THR A 200 -19.28 3.29 -2.92
N GLU A 201 -18.77 4.49 -3.16
CA GLU A 201 -17.96 4.82 -4.34
C GLU A 201 -16.49 4.36 -4.19
N PHE A 202 -16.09 3.94 -2.99
CA PHE A 202 -14.76 3.41 -2.69
C PHE A 202 -14.84 1.91 -2.37
N PRO A 203 -13.77 1.15 -2.65
CA PRO A 203 -13.69 -0.25 -2.23
C PRO A 203 -13.85 -0.41 -0.72
N GLN A 204 -14.26 -1.60 -0.29
CA GLN A 204 -14.36 -1.93 1.13
C GLN A 204 -12.97 -2.10 1.77
N SER A 205 -12.86 -1.73 3.05
CA SER A 205 -11.67 -2.00 3.86
C SER A 205 -11.54 -3.49 4.19
N ALA A 206 -10.30 -3.98 4.29
CA ALA A 206 -9.98 -5.34 4.72
C ALA A 206 -10.55 -5.68 6.11
N VAL A 207 -10.83 -4.68 6.95
CA VAL A 207 -11.49 -4.83 8.26
C VAL A 207 -12.83 -5.56 8.14
N ARG A 208 -13.57 -5.30 7.06
CA ARG A 208 -14.89 -5.92 6.82
C ARG A 208 -14.85 -7.08 5.82
N GLN A 209 -13.66 -7.54 5.47
CA GLN A 209 -13.46 -8.54 4.42
C GLN A 209 -12.83 -9.84 4.92
N GLY A 210 -12.78 -10.06 6.23
CA GLY A 210 -12.29 -11.31 6.81
C GLY A 210 -10.79 -11.36 7.11
N ALA A 211 -10.07 -10.26 7.00
CA ALA A 211 -8.71 -10.18 7.53
C ALA A 211 -8.73 -10.19 9.06
N ASP A 212 -7.71 -10.78 9.70
CA ASP A 212 -7.63 -10.92 11.16
C ASP A 212 -6.89 -9.74 11.82
N LEU A 213 -5.83 -9.24 11.17
CA LEU A 213 -5.05 -8.08 11.62
C LEU A 213 -4.89 -7.10 10.45
N ILE A 214 -5.26 -5.86 10.66
CA ILE A 214 -5.20 -4.82 9.63
C ILE A 214 -4.49 -3.60 10.19
N VAL A 215 -3.47 -3.11 9.45
CA VAL A 215 -2.72 -1.91 9.84
C VAL A 215 -3.01 -0.79 8.86
N GLN A 216 -3.52 0.33 9.37
CA GLN A 216 -3.85 1.51 8.57
C GLN A 216 -3.01 2.71 9.03
N SER A 217 -2.53 3.54 8.09
CA SER A 217 -1.96 4.85 8.38
C SER A 217 -3.03 5.92 8.21
N LEU A 218 -3.53 6.48 9.29
CA LEU A 218 -4.54 7.55 9.22
C LEU A 218 -4.03 8.74 8.40
N HIS A 219 -2.80 9.16 8.67
CA HIS A 219 -2.20 10.34 8.07
C HIS A 219 -2.01 10.27 6.55
N LYS A 220 -2.02 9.07 5.94
CA LYS A 220 -1.78 8.96 4.50
C LYS A 220 -2.99 9.39 3.69
N THR A 221 -4.19 9.03 4.10
CA THR A 221 -5.41 9.22 3.31
C THR A 221 -6.49 10.02 4.04
N LEU A 222 -6.39 10.18 5.35
CA LEU A 222 -7.31 10.94 6.19
C LEU A 222 -6.60 12.14 6.86
N PRO A 223 -7.35 13.13 7.37
CA PRO A 223 -6.80 14.38 7.88
C PRO A 223 -6.20 14.27 9.30
N ALA A 224 -5.25 13.36 9.49
CA ALA A 224 -4.51 13.18 10.73
C ALA A 224 -3.04 13.62 10.57
N MET A 225 -2.35 13.87 11.69
CA MET A 225 -0.93 14.20 11.68
C MET A 225 -0.08 13.03 11.23
N THR A 226 1.01 13.31 10.54
CA THR A 226 2.00 12.29 10.11
C THR A 226 2.41 11.41 11.29
N GLN A 227 2.63 10.13 11.03
CA GLN A 227 3.01 9.09 12.00
C GLN A 227 1.81 8.40 12.68
N THR A 228 0.60 8.96 12.63
CA THR A 228 -0.59 8.33 13.22
C THR A 228 -1.04 7.09 12.43
N ALA A 229 -1.37 6.02 13.15
CA ALA A 229 -1.82 4.76 12.55
C ALA A 229 -2.80 4.04 13.49
N LEU A 230 -3.49 3.04 12.93
CA LEU A 230 -4.37 2.12 13.65
C LEU A 230 -3.93 0.68 13.40
N LEU A 231 -4.09 -0.16 14.42
CA LEU A 231 -4.05 -1.61 14.31
C LEU A 231 -5.41 -2.15 14.71
N HIS A 232 -6.10 -2.80 13.77
CA HIS A 232 -7.39 -3.44 13.98
C HIS A 232 -7.22 -4.94 14.17
N ILE A 233 -8.04 -5.51 15.06
CA ILE A 233 -8.21 -6.95 15.24
C ILE A 233 -9.65 -7.30 14.88
N CYS A 234 -9.82 -8.36 14.07
CA CYS A 234 -11.10 -8.92 13.70
C CYS A 234 -11.13 -10.42 13.99
N GLY A 235 -12.21 -10.91 14.63
CA GLY A 235 -12.37 -12.29 15.02
C GLY A 235 -11.50 -12.72 16.23
N ASP A 236 -11.35 -14.01 16.39
CA ASP A 236 -10.79 -14.64 17.60
C ASP A 236 -9.47 -15.41 17.34
N ARG A 237 -8.88 -15.32 16.12
CA ARG A 237 -7.67 -16.06 15.75
C ARG A 237 -6.39 -15.46 16.33
N VAL A 238 -6.46 -14.24 16.85
CA VAL A 238 -5.30 -13.50 17.33
C VAL A 238 -5.32 -13.41 18.85
N ASP A 239 -4.20 -13.74 19.47
CA ASP A 239 -4.00 -13.56 20.91
C ASP A 239 -3.79 -12.08 21.25
N MET A 240 -4.81 -11.45 21.80
CA MET A 240 -4.78 -10.03 22.18
C MET A 240 -3.71 -9.70 23.23
N GLN A 241 -3.40 -10.63 24.14
CA GLN A 241 -2.34 -10.40 25.14
C GLN A 241 -0.99 -10.30 24.48
N ARG A 242 -0.76 -11.07 23.42
CA ARG A 242 0.48 -10.96 22.63
C ARG A 242 0.51 -9.67 21.82
N VAL A 243 -0.61 -9.22 21.26
CA VAL A 243 -0.67 -7.93 20.58
C VAL A 243 -0.30 -6.80 21.54
N GLN A 244 -0.93 -6.74 22.71
CA GLN A 244 -0.60 -5.74 23.74
C GLN A 244 0.87 -5.80 24.14
N TYR A 245 1.40 -7.00 24.41
CA TYR A 245 2.81 -7.19 24.78
C TYR A 245 3.80 -6.64 23.74
N TYR A 246 3.50 -6.83 22.44
CA TYR A 246 4.36 -6.31 21.39
C TYR A 246 4.11 -4.82 21.09
N LEU A 247 2.94 -4.29 21.36
CA LEU A 247 2.72 -2.84 21.41
C LEU A 247 3.60 -2.20 22.48
N ASP A 248 3.64 -2.78 23.68
CA ASP A 248 4.50 -2.27 24.79
C ASP A 248 6.00 -2.30 24.42
N ILE A 249 6.42 -3.22 23.53
CA ILE A 249 7.81 -3.27 23.06
C ILE A 249 8.11 -2.27 21.96
N TYR A 250 7.18 -2.06 21.01
CA TYR A 250 7.46 -1.29 19.79
C TYR A 250 6.91 0.12 19.81
N GLU A 251 5.92 0.39 20.65
CA GLU A 251 5.42 1.74 20.87
C GLU A 251 6.28 2.47 21.91
N THR A 252 6.32 3.79 21.84
CA THR A 252 7.04 4.60 22.82
C THR A 252 6.34 4.59 24.18
N SER A 253 7.10 4.53 25.25
CA SER A 253 6.56 4.65 26.62
C SER A 253 6.07 6.06 26.98
N SER A 254 6.24 7.05 26.11
CA SER A 254 5.76 8.41 26.24
C SER A 254 5.03 8.82 24.97
N PRO A 255 3.82 8.28 24.73
CA PRO A 255 3.08 8.53 23.49
C PRO A 255 2.64 9.99 23.40
N SER A 256 2.75 10.58 22.21
CA SER A 256 2.39 11.98 21.99
C SER A 256 0.87 12.21 22.06
N TYR A 257 0.40 12.91 23.07
CA TYR A 257 -1.01 13.29 23.20
C TYR A 257 -1.46 14.23 22.08
N VAL A 258 -0.57 15.03 21.52
CA VAL A 258 -0.85 15.85 20.34
C VAL A 258 -1.21 14.97 19.13
N MET A 259 -0.49 13.86 18.92
CA MET A 259 -0.81 12.90 17.85
C MET A 259 -2.12 12.16 18.12
N MET A 260 -2.34 11.69 19.36
CA MET A 260 -3.59 11.03 19.75
C MET A 260 -4.80 11.96 19.62
N ALA A 261 -4.67 13.22 20.03
CA ALA A 261 -5.71 14.23 19.81
C ALA A 261 -6.00 14.48 18.32
N SER A 262 -4.97 14.40 17.47
CA SER A 262 -5.16 14.47 16.01
C SER A 262 -5.90 13.25 15.46
N MET A 263 -5.64 12.05 16.01
CA MET A 263 -6.37 10.82 15.64
C MET A 263 -7.83 10.93 16.05
N SER A 264 -8.09 11.25 17.31
CA SER A 264 -9.44 11.46 17.86
C SER A 264 -10.23 12.43 16.98
N LYS A 265 -9.68 13.63 16.75
CA LYS A 265 -10.32 14.66 15.92
C LYS A 265 -10.60 14.18 14.49
N CYS A 266 -9.68 13.48 13.87
CA CYS A 266 -9.84 12.92 12.53
C CYS A 266 -10.99 11.90 12.50
N LEU A 267 -11.02 10.96 13.45
CA LEU A 267 -12.02 9.90 13.51
C LEU A 267 -13.42 10.44 13.83
N HIS A 268 -13.54 11.41 14.75
CA HIS A 268 -14.81 12.07 15.02
C HIS A 268 -15.30 12.87 13.81
N LEU A 269 -14.43 13.59 13.10
CA LEU A 269 -14.80 14.26 11.85
C LEU A 269 -15.37 13.27 10.82
N ILE A 270 -14.72 12.13 10.64
CA ILE A 270 -15.24 11.07 9.73
C ILE A 270 -16.56 10.52 10.27
N GLY A 271 -16.67 10.23 11.57
CA GLY A 271 -17.90 9.72 12.18
C GLY A 271 -19.11 10.66 12.00
N GLU A 272 -18.88 11.96 12.07
CA GLU A 272 -19.95 12.97 11.98
C GLU A 272 -20.25 13.41 10.55
N GLU A 273 -19.24 13.51 9.68
CA GLU A 273 -19.35 14.18 8.38
C GLU A 273 -19.00 13.29 7.18
N LYS A 274 -18.79 11.96 7.37
CA LYS A 274 -18.32 11.07 6.28
C LYS A 274 -19.14 11.21 4.99
N ASP A 275 -20.48 11.22 5.09
CA ASP A 275 -21.35 11.23 3.91
C ASP A 275 -21.15 12.49 3.08
N SER A 276 -21.09 13.66 3.73
CA SER A 276 -20.87 14.95 3.05
C SER A 276 -19.44 15.07 2.50
N LEU A 277 -18.43 14.65 3.27
CA LEU A 277 -17.03 14.73 2.87
C LEU A 277 -16.73 13.81 1.68
N PHE A 278 -17.19 12.55 1.73
CA PHE A 278 -16.94 11.59 0.68
C PHE A 278 -17.77 11.86 -0.57
N SER A 279 -19.04 12.34 -0.45
CA SER A 279 -19.82 12.78 -1.61
C SER A 279 -19.12 13.93 -2.35
N ALA A 280 -18.69 14.96 -1.61
CA ALA A 280 -17.97 16.08 -2.21
C ALA A 280 -16.59 15.67 -2.79
N PHE A 281 -15.95 14.66 -2.23
CA PHE A 281 -14.69 14.13 -2.74
C PHE A 281 -14.91 13.31 -4.01
N ASP A 282 -15.93 12.46 -4.04
CA ASP A 282 -16.30 11.67 -5.20
C ASP A 282 -16.68 12.57 -6.40
N GLU A 283 -17.50 13.60 -6.19
CA GLU A 283 -17.82 14.57 -7.23
C GLU A 283 -16.56 15.19 -7.87
N LYS A 284 -15.55 15.53 -7.07
CA LYS A 284 -14.27 16.08 -7.56
C LYS A 284 -13.45 15.04 -8.34
N LEU A 285 -13.46 13.77 -7.88
CA LEU A 285 -12.78 12.69 -8.59
C LEU A 285 -13.44 12.39 -9.92
N GLN A 286 -14.78 12.31 -9.97
CA GLN A 286 -15.53 12.09 -11.20
C GLN A 286 -15.25 13.21 -12.21
N ASP A 287 -15.36 14.48 -11.80
CA ASP A 287 -15.01 15.65 -12.63
C ASP A 287 -13.54 15.60 -13.10
N PHE A 288 -12.63 15.15 -12.26
CA PHE A 288 -11.24 14.97 -12.67
C PHE A 288 -11.10 13.88 -13.74
N TYR A 289 -11.72 12.73 -13.55
CA TYR A 289 -11.56 11.59 -14.47
C TYR A 289 -12.16 11.84 -15.86
N GLU A 290 -13.02 12.83 -16.05
CA GLU A 290 -13.50 13.26 -17.37
C GLU A 290 -12.37 13.76 -18.28
N ILE A 291 -11.21 14.16 -17.73
CA ILE A 291 -10.04 14.58 -18.52
C ILE A 291 -9.56 13.48 -19.46
N ARG A 292 -9.80 12.20 -19.18
CA ARG A 292 -9.39 11.05 -19.99
C ARG A 292 -9.77 11.20 -21.46
N GLU A 293 -10.97 11.70 -21.71
CA GLU A 293 -11.50 11.92 -23.07
C GLU A 293 -10.77 13.05 -23.82
N GLN A 294 -10.05 13.89 -23.11
CA GLN A 294 -9.38 15.08 -23.64
C GLN A 294 -7.88 14.84 -23.89
N LEU A 295 -7.28 13.85 -23.20
CA LEU A 295 -5.87 13.52 -23.33
C LEU A 295 -5.64 12.61 -24.56
N LYS A 296 -4.58 12.88 -25.32
CA LYS A 296 -4.22 12.13 -26.53
C LYS A 296 -3.04 11.18 -26.33
N HIS A 297 -2.15 11.50 -25.43
CA HIS A 297 -0.86 10.85 -25.24
C HIS A 297 -0.67 10.33 -23.83
N ILE A 298 -1.04 11.12 -22.82
CA ILE A 298 -1.05 10.74 -21.41
C ILE A 298 -2.25 9.80 -21.16
N THR A 299 -2.02 8.75 -20.38
CA THR A 299 -3.07 7.82 -19.96
C THR A 299 -3.26 7.91 -18.45
N ILE A 300 -4.50 8.11 -17.99
CA ILE A 300 -4.85 7.95 -16.58
C ILE A 300 -5.21 6.47 -16.37
N LEU A 301 -4.44 5.78 -15.52
CA LEU A 301 -4.73 4.40 -15.16
C LEU A 301 -5.72 4.41 -13.99
N ASP A 302 -6.89 3.88 -14.24
CA ASP A 302 -8.05 3.91 -13.32
C ASP A 302 -8.61 2.51 -13.05
N GLU A 303 -9.75 2.44 -12.40
CA GLU A 303 -10.44 1.20 -12.08
C GLU A 303 -10.78 0.36 -13.33
N VAL A 304 -11.16 1.00 -14.44
CA VAL A 304 -11.42 0.29 -15.70
C VAL A 304 -10.13 -0.37 -16.24
N TRP A 305 -9.02 0.36 -16.16
CA TRP A 305 -7.72 -0.19 -16.52
C TRP A 305 -7.33 -1.36 -15.61
N ALA A 306 -7.48 -1.24 -14.30
CA ALA A 306 -7.14 -2.29 -13.33
C ALA A 306 -8.02 -3.53 -13.53
N TRP A 307 -9.32 -3.33 -13.78
CA TRP A 307 -10.24 -4.42 -14.08
C TRP A 307 -9.88 -5.17 -15.37
N ASN A 308 -9.62 -4.45 -16.46
CA ASN A 308 -9.26 -5.06 -17.73
C ASN A 308 -7.87 -5.74 -17.70
N THR A 309 -6.99 -5.31 -16.81
CA THR A 309 -5.60 -5.80 -16.73
C THR A 309 -5.46 -6.95 -15.73
N TYR A 310 -6.12 -6.84 -14.58
CA TYR A 310 -5.91 -7.72 -13.43
C TYR A 310 -7.20 -8.38 -12.91
N HIS A 311 -8.37 -7.99 -13.41
CA HIS A 311 -9.67 -8.29 -12.80
C HIS A 311 -9.76 -7.88 -11.32
N ALA A 312 -9.19 -6.74 -11.01
CA ALA A 312 -9.08 -6.19 -9.65
C ALA A 312 -9.68 -4.80 -9.56
N TYR A 313 -10.17 -4.46 -8.38
CA TYR A 313 -10.59 -3.09 -8.05
C TYR A 313 -9.38 -2.19 -7.84
N MET A 314 -9.59 -0.88 -7.98
CA MET A 314 -8.57 0.12 -7.75
C MET A 314 -9.17 1.29 -6.96
N ASP A 315 -8.42 1.80 -6.00
CA ASP A 315 -8.75 2.99 -5.23
C ASP A 315 -8.74 4.24 -6.13
N PRO A 316 -9.90 4.89 -6.37
CA PRO A 316 -9.99 6.05 -7.26
C PRO A 316 -9.25 7.28 -6.74
N SER A 317 -8.90 7.33 -5.45
CA SER A 317 -8.12 8.43 -4.88
C SER A 317 -6.64 8.41 -5.29
N LYS A 318 -6.18 7.32 -5.90
CA LYS A 318 -4.80 7.15 -6.41
C LYS A 318 -4.76 7.45 -7.90
N ILE A 319 -4.52 8.70 -8.26
CA ILE A 319 -4.46 9.12 -9.66
C ILE A 319 -3.11 8.72 -10.26
N ASN A 320 -3.10 7.66 -11.06
CA ASN A 320 -1.90 7.16 -11.74
C ASN A 320 -1.80 7.77 -13.14
N ILE A 321 -0.86 8.68 -13.33
CA ILE A 321 -0.66 9.45 -14.57
C ILE A 321 0.48 8.82 -15.36
N CYS A 322 0.16 8.06 -16.42
CA CYS A 322 1.10 7.25 -17.18
C CYS A 322 1.50 7.95 -18.48
N VAL A 323 2.82 8.06 -18.70
CA VAL A 323 3.46 8.62 -19.90
C VAL A 323 4.26 7.57 -20.68
N ALA A 324 3.99 6.28 -20.43
CA ALA A 324 4.66 5.19 -21.14
C ALA A 324 4.52 5.37 -22.66
N GLY A 325 5.64 5.28 -23.41
CA GLY A 325 5.70 5.48 -24.86
C GLY A 325 5.47 6.90 -25.35
N CYS A 326 5.36 7.89 -24.46
CA CYS A 326 5.32 9.29 -24.83
C CYS A 326 6.71 9.80 -25.21
N MET A 327 6.75 10.74 -26.16
CA MET A 327 7.96 11.39 -26.63
C MET A 327 7.78 12.91 -26.63
N ARG A 328 8.88 13.61 -26.43
CA ARG A 328 8.95 15.07 -26.56
C ARG A 328 10.25 15.47 -27.25
N ASN A 329 10.18 16.25 -28.30
CA ASN A 329 11.35 16.69 -29.08
C ASN A 329 12.27 15.52 -29.54
N GLY A 330 11.68 14.39 -29.89
CA GLY A 330 12.42 13.20 -30.34
C GLY A 330 13.06 12.35 -29.24
N SER A 331 12.83 12.67 -27.97
CA SER A 331 13.29 11.90 -26.80
C SER A 331 12.13 11.28 -26.03
N ILE A 332 12.39 10.14 -25.36
CA ILE A 332 11.41 9.50 -24.48
C ILE A 332 11.07 10.46 -23.33
N TYR A 333 9.76 10.65 -23.08
CA TYR A 333 9.26 11.43 -21.96
C TYR A 333 8.93 10.50 -20.80
N THR A 334 9.57 10.69 -19.66
CA THR A 334 9.52 9.77 -18.51
C THR A 334 8.67 10.33 -17.37
N GLY A 335 8.27 9.46 -16.42
CA GLY A 335 7.61 9.90 -15.20
C GLY A 335 8.42 10.93 -14.40
N LYS A 336 9.77 10.82 -14.39
CA LYS A 336 10.64 11.80 -13.76
C LYS A 336 10.55 13.18 -14.43
N MET A 337 10.46 13.22 -15.76
CA MET A 337 10.27 14.48 -16.49
C MET A 337 8.90 15.09 -16.23
N LEU A 338 7.87 14.25 -16.15
CA LEU A 338 6.52 14.68 -15.80
C LEU A 338 6.47 15.27 -14.38
N SER A 339 7.02 14.57 -13.39
CA SER A 339 7.06 15.03 -11.99
C SER A 339 7.80 16.37 -11.87
N ALA A 340 8.98 16.50 -12.50
CA ALA A 340 9.73 17.74 -12.49
C ALA A 340 8.96 18.90 -13.14
N GLU A 341 8.32 18.66 -14.30
CA GLU A 341 7.52 19.71 -14.97
C GLU A 341 6.29 20.10 -14.17
N LEU A 342 5.61 19.15 -13.52
CA LEU A 342 4.48 19.42 -12.62
C LEU A 342 4.91 20.31 -11.45
N LEU A 343 6.04 20.01 -10.82
CA LEU A 343 6.55 20.80 -9.70
C LEU A 343 7.05 22.18 -10.14
N GLU A 344 7.95 22.23 -11.13
CA GLU A 344 8.65 23.46 -11.49
C GLU A 344 7.76 24.49 -12.21
N LYS A 345 6.82 24.01 -13.03
CA LYS A 345 6.01 24.89 -13.87
C LYS A 345 4.59 25.09 -13.35
N TYR A 346 4.00 24.06 -12.75
CA TYR A 346 2.60 24.11 -12.33
C TYR A 346 2.45 24.12 -10.81
N HIS A 347 3.55 24.07 -10.06
CA HIS A 347 3.59 24.06 -8.60
C HIS A 347 2.72 22.93 -8.01
N ILE A 348 2.86 21.75 -8.61
CA ILE A 348 2.17 20.51 -8.17
C ILE A 348 3.23 19.50 -7.77
N GLU A 349 3.24 19.10 -6.50
CA GLU A 349 4.08 18.02 -5.99
C GLU A 349 3.31 16.71 -5.96
N THR A 350 3.85 15.66 -6.60
CA THR A 350 3.25 14.33 -6.65
C THR A 350 3.83 13.42 -5.57
N GLU A 351 3.09 12.40 -5.17
CA GLU A 351 3.49 11.47 -4.10
C GLU A 351 4.65 10.56 -4.54
N MET A 352 4.57 9.99 -5.72
CA MET A 352 5.55 9.03 -6.21
C MET A 352 5.87 9.26 -7.68
N THR A 353 7.14 9.03 -8.02
CA THR A 353 7.63 9.05 -9.40
C THR A 353 8.22 7.69 -9.74
N ALA A 354 7.59 6.99 -10.68
CA ALA A 354 8.11 5.80 -11.33
C ALA A 354 8.75 6.14 -12.68
N GLU A 355 9.29 5.16 -13.38
CA GLU A 355 9.92 5.40 -14.69
C GLU A 355 8.91 5.90 -15.73
N GLN A 356 7.71 5.34 -15.75
CA GLN A 356 6.71 5.60 -16.78
C GLN A 356 5.44 6.29 -16.27
N TYR A 357 5.29 6.50 -14.96
CA TYR A 357 4.11 7.15 -14.39
C TYR A 357 4.48 7.94 -13.13
N VAL A 358 3.56 8.80 -12.71
CA VAL A 358 3.57 9.44 -11.40
C VAL A 358 2.25 9.17 -10.70
N ILE A 359 2.25 9.22 -9.36
CA ILE A 359 1.04 9.11 -8.55
C ILE A 359 0.73 10.46 -7.91
N ALA A 360 -0.44 11.00 -8.21
CA ALA A 360 -1.03 12.07 -7.43
C ALA A 360 -1.99 11.43 -6.42
N MET A 361 -1.66 11.58 -5.14
CA MET A 361 -2.43 11.02 -4.04
C MET A 361 -3.41 12.06 -3.53
N THR A 362 -4.69 11.73 -3.53
CA THR A 362 -5.76 12.64 -3.12
C THR A 362 -6.45 12.18 -1.82
N SER A 363 -7.23 13.06 -1.22
CA SER A 363 -8.00 12.81 0.01
C SER A 363 -9.27 13.66 0.05
N VAL A 364 -10.14 13.40 1.02
CA VAL A 364 -11.36 14.19 1.27
C VAL A 364 -11.09 15.69 1.50
N MET A 365 -9.84 16.06 1.82
CA MET A 365 -9.45 17.45 2.09
C MET A 365 -8.96 18.22 0.85
N ASP A 366 -8.85 17.56 -0.31
CA ASP A 366 -8.43 18.24 -1.53
C ASP A 366 -9.50 19.22 -2.02
N THR A 367 -9.03 20.37 -2.54
CA THR A 367 -9.89 21.44 -3.04
C THR A 367 -10.16 21.28 -4.54
N GLN A 368 -11.26 21.84 -5.04
CA GLN A 368 -11.55 21.89 -6.48
C GLN A 368 -10.41 22.60 -7.25
N GLU A 369 -9.83 23.65 -6.67
CA GLU A 369 -8.71 24.39 -7.27
C GLU A 369 -7.52 23.48 -7.55
N GLY A 370 -7.20 22.55 -6.62
CA GLY A 370 -6.11 21.57 -6.82
C GLY A 370 -6.37 20.65 -8.01
N PHE A 371 -7.56 20.08 -8.10
CA PHE A 371 -7.96 19.24 -9.24
C PHE A 371 -7.96 20.00 -10.56
N ASP A 372 -8.46 21.25 -10.58
CA ASP A 372 -8.48 22.08 -11.79
C ASP A 372 -7.05 22.45 -12.24
N ARG A 373 -6.16 22.74 -11.30
CA ARG A 373 -4.73 22.99 -11.56
C ARG A 373 -4.07 21.76 -12.20
N LEU A 374 -4.31 20.57 -11.67
CA LEU A 374 -3.79 19.33 -12.23
C LEU A 374 -4.35 19.04 -13.62
N LYS A 375 -5.69 19.20 -13.82
CA LYS A 375 -6.31 19.05 -15.15
C LYS A 375 -5.70 20.00 -16.18
N ALA A 376 -5.52 21.28 -15.83
CA ALA A 376 -4.93 22.28 -16.72
C ALA A 376 -3.48 21.94 -17.09
N ALA A 377 -2.67 21.53 -16.10
CA ALA A 377 -1.29 21.09 -16.32
C ALA A 377 -1.22 19.90 -17.28
N LEU A 378 -2.02 18.87 -17.05
CA LEU A 378 -2.03 17.66 -17.89
C LEU A 378 -2.43 17.95 -19.33
N ARG A 379 -3.44 18.80 -19.58
CA ARG A 379 -3.84 19.22 -20.94
C ARG A 379 -2.70 19.94 -21.66
N GLU A 380 -2.03 20.87 -20.98
CA GLU A 380 -0.91 21.62 -21.58
C GLU A 380 0.28 20.71 -21.88
N ILE A 381 0.64 19.81 -20.96
CA ILE A 381 1.73 18.86 -21.16
C ILE A 381 1.40 17.91 -22.31
N ASP A 382 0.20 17.29 -22.31
CA ASP A 382 -0.25 16.35 -23.34
C ASP A 382 -0.19 16.95 -24.74
N SER A 383 -0.56 18.23 -24.89
CA SER A 383 -0.51 18.94 -26.18
C SER A 383 0.88 19.04 -26.79
N LYS A 384 1.95 18.87 -26.01
CA LYS A 384 3.36 18.95 -26.41
C LYS A 384 4.02 17.60 -26.60
N LEU A 385 3.26 16.51 -26.38
CA LEU A 385 3.74 15.14 -26.51
C LEU A 385 3.38 14.53 -27.87
N SER A 386 4.08 13.44 -28.20
CA SER A 386 3.78 12.53 -29.30
C SER A 386 4.00 11.10 -28.80
N VAL A 387 3.53 10.09 -29.55
CA VAL A 387 3.73 8.67 -29.21
C VAL A 387 4.58 7.97 -30.25
N ILE A 388 5.32 6.95 -29.82
CA ILE A 388 6.09 6.07 -30.71
C ILE A 388 5.12 5.32 -31.62
N GLU A 389 5.44 5.23 -32.93
CA GLU A 389 4.53 4.63 -33.94
C GLU A 389 4.10 3.18 -33.65
N SER A 390 4.95 2.39 -32.99
CA SER A 390 4.64 1.01 -32.59
C SER A 390 3.48 0.92 -31.58
N ARG A 391 3.10 2.03 -30.93
CA ARG A 391 2.02 2.09 -29.94
C ARG A 391 0.65 2.41 -30.55
N LYS A 392 0.62 2.89 -31.79
CA LYS A 392 -0.66 3.18 -32.48
C LYS A 392 -1.54 1.94 -32.66
N SER A 393 -0.97 0.72 -32.58
CA SER A 393 -1.68 -0.54 -32.74
C SER A 393 -2.15 -1.21 -31.44
N THR A 394 -1.69 -0.78 -30.26
CA THR A 394 -1.93 -1.50 -29.00
C THR A 394 -2.90 -0.77 -28.05
N ILE A 395 -3.11 0.53 -28.24
CA ILE A 395 -4.14 1.30 -27.52
C ILE A 395 -5.17 1.75 -28.55
N THR A 396 -5.88 0.81 -29.14
CA THR A 396 -7.13 1.15 -29.80
C THR A 396 -8.12 1.62 -28.74
N ARG A 397 -8.71 2.80 -28.95
CA ARG A 397 -9.83 3.37 -28.19
C ARG A 397 -11.00 2.38 -27.97
N SER A 398 -10.97 1.19 -28.57
CA SER A 398 -12.01 0.17 -28.48
C SER A 398 -12.03 -0.61 -27.17
N GLY A 399 -11.03 -0.49 -26.30
CA GLY A 399 -11.04 -1.12 -24.97
C GLY A 399 -11.90 -0.41 -23.93
N TYR A 400 -12.25 0.86 -24.17
CA TYR A 400 -13.06 1.66 -23.25
C TYR A 400 -14.56 1.69 -23.56
N MET A 401 -14.99 1.10 -24.67
CA MET A 401 -16.43 1.00 -24.98
C MET A 401 -16.96 -0.37 -24.56
N GLY A 402 -17.63 -0.42 -23.42
CA GLY A 402 -18.67 -1.41 -23.16
C GLY A 402 -18.39 -2.58 -22.23
N THR A 403 -17.46 -2.47 -21.27
CA THR A 403 -17.53 -3.32 -20.09
C THR A 403 -18.09 -2.51 -18.94
N GLU A 404 -19.35 -2.76 -18.60
CA GLU A 404 -19.88 -2.35 -17.30
C GLU A 404 -18.96 -2.96 -16.24
N LEU A 405 -18.49 -2.14 -15.32
CA LEU A 405 -17.84 -2.67 -14.11
C LEU A 405 -18.81 -3.64 -13.45
N PRO A 406 -18.35 -4.79 -12.98
CA PRO A 406 -19.23 -5.67 -12.23
C PRO A 406 -19.80 -4.90 -11.05
N PRO A 407 -21.03 -5.18 -10.63
CA PRO A 407 -21.61 -4.53 -9.46
C PRO A 407 -20.65 -4.75 -8.29
N ARG A 408 -20.24 -3.65 -7.65
CA ARG A 408 -19.47 -3.72 -6.41
C ARG A 408 -20.26 -4.61 -5.47
N ARG A 409 -19.66 -5.70 -4.97
CA ARG A 409 -20.30 -6.54 -3.96
C ARG A 409 -20.40 -5.72 -2.66
N ILE A 410 -21.49 -4.99 -2.52
CA ILE A 410 -21.97 -4.53 -1.23
C ILE A 410 -22.54 -5.79 -0.61
N SER A 411 -22.03 -6.21 0.54
CA SER A 411 -22.74 -7.17 1.37
C SER A 411 -24.03 -6.49 1.84
N ASP A 412 -25.15 -6.80 1.19
CA ASP A 412 -26.48 -6.42 1.63
C ASP A 412 -26.79 -7.18 2.93
N GLU A 413 -26.26 -6.71 4.06
CA GLU A 413 -26.68 -7.09 5.41
C GLU A 413 -26.82 -5.83 6.28
N GLU A 414 -27.76 -4.97 5.90
CA GLU A 414 -28.46 -4.08 6.80
C GLU A 414 -29.97 -4.18 6.53
N GLU A 415 -30.57 -5.32 6.86
CA GLU A 415 -31.99 -5.39 7.21
C GLU A 415 -32.22 -6.39 8.34
N ASN A 416 -32.56 -5.81 9.50
CA ASN A 416 -33.30 -6.40 10.62
C ASN A 416 -32.72 -7.64 11.32
N THR A 417 -32.05 -7.37 12.43
CA THR A 417 -31.99 -8.31 13.56
C THR A 417 -33.36 -8.45 14.23
N ASP A 418 -34.04 -9.56 13.95
CA ASP A 418 -34.88 -10.22 14.95
C ASP A 418 -34.51 -11.70 14.96
N PHE A 419 -33.95 -12.12 16.08
CA PHE A 419 -33.56 -13.48 16.37
C PHE A 419 -34.81 -14.37 16.44
N ASP A 420 -34.90 -15.38 15.58
CA ASP A 420 -35.46 -16.65 16.02
C ASP A 420 -34.80 -17.84 15.32
N CYS A 421 -34.29 -18.71 16.18
CA CYS A 421 -33.61 -19.94 15.85
C CYS A 421 -34.67 -21.01 15.50
N LYS A 422 -34.62 -21.60 14.32
CA LYS A 422 -34.82 -23.05 14.06
C LYS A 422 -35.12 -23.38 12.59
N THR A 423 -34.43 -24.40 12.19
CA THR A 423 -34.81 -25.52 11.28
C THR A 423 -34.13 -25.60 9.92
N GLU A 424 -33.51 -26.74 9.83
CA GLU A 424 -32.84 -27.41 8.72
C GLU A 424 -33.68 -27.64 7.45
N LYS A 425 -32.97 -27.87 6.39
CA LYS A 425 -33.17 -28.83 5.27
C LYS A 425 -33.52 -28.30 3.88
N ASN A 426 -32.57 -28.62 2.98
CA ASN A 426 -32.77 -29.08 1.59
C ASN A 426 -33.24 -28.09 0.52
N VAL A 427 -32.33 -27.76 -0.40
CA VAL A 427 -32.62 -27.85 -1.85
C VAL A 427 -31.38 -28.25 -2.65
N LYS A 428 -31.58 -29.27 -3.46
CA LYS A 428 -30.63 -29.85 -4.42
C LYS A 428 -30.52 -29.03 -5.71
N ASN A 429 -29.31 -29.03 -6.26
CA ASN A 429 -28.94 -29.14 -7.68
C ASN A 429 -29.84 -28.47 -8.74
N ASN A 430 -29.24 -27.53 -9.48
CA ASN A 430 -29.38 -27.57 -10.94
C ASN A 430 -28.13 -27.04 -11.63
N ALA A 431 -27.41 -27.95 -12.25
CA ALA A 431 -26.32 -27.68 -13.19
C ALA A 431 -26.93 -27.35 -14.55
N GLY A 432 -26.57 -26.20 -15.11
CA GLY A 432 -26.86 -25.81 -16.48
C GLY A 432 -25.58 -25.28 -17.14
N ARG A 433 -24.93 -26.13 -17.92
CA ARG A 433 -23.76 -25.78 -18.76
C ARG A 433 -24.17 -24.78 -19.85
N SER A 434 -23.38 -23.74 -20.07
CA SER A 434 -23.18 -23.19 -21.41
C SER A 434 -21.67 -23.09 -21.69
N ALA A 435 -21.27 -23.83 -22.72
CA ALA A 435 -19.92 -23.83 -23.26
C ALA A 435 -19.70 -22.59 -24.13
N GLY A 436 -18.57 -21.93 -23.94
CA GLY A 436 -18.08 -20.92 -24.87
C GLY A 436 -17.28 -19.83 -24.21
N GLN A 437 -16.01 -20.11 -23.85
CA GLN A 437 -14.93 -19.13 -23.71
C GLN A 437 -13.65 -19.87 -23.27
N ASN A 438 -13.04 -20.59 -24.18
CA ASN A 438 -11.70 -21.16 -23.98
C ASN A 438 -10.88 -20.85 -25.24
N SER A 439 -10.31 -19.63 -25.32
CA SER A 439 -9.27 -19.37 -26.35
C SER A 439 -8.32 -18.19 -26.02
N MET A 440 -8.43 -17.53 -24.87
CA MET A 440 -7.45 -16.50 -24.45
C MET A 440 -6.64 -16.86 -23.19
N LEU A 441 -7.01 -17.89 -22.45
CA LEU A 441 -6.31 -18.30 -21.21
C LEU A 441 -5.02 -19.10 -21.46
N ASN A 442 -4.80 -19.64 -22.65
CA ASN A 442 -3.66 -20.54 -22.90
C ASN A 442 -2.33 -19.88 -23.29
N VAL A 443 -2.30 -18.56 -23.54
CA VAL A 443 -1.04 -17.86 -23.87
C VAL A 443 -0.36 -17.28 -22.62
N GLU A 444 -1.13 -17.03 -21.56
CA GLU A 444 -0.61 -16.44 -20.32
C GLU A 444 -0.11 -17.49 -19.32
N GLU A 445 -0.58 -18.75 -19.40
CA GLU A 445 -0.11 -19.83 -18.53
C GLU A 445 1.34 -20.25 -18.83
N GLU A 446 1.79 -20.21 -20.10
CA GLU A 446 3.17 -20.55 -20.46
C GLU A 446 4.19 -19.46 -20.08
N GLU A 447 3.81 -18.18 -20.01
CA GLU A 447 4.71 -17.10 -19.58
C GLU A 447 4.79 -16.99 -18.04
N ALA A 448 3.78 -17.44 -17.30
CA ALA A 448 3.80 -17.46 -15.84
C ALA A 448 4.68 -18.60 -15.29
N GLU A 449 4.70 -19.76 -15.94
CA GLU A 449 5.58 -20.87 -15.54
C GLU A 449 7.08 -20.58 -15.74
N HIS A 450 7.45 -19.69 -16.66
CA HIS A 450 8.85 -19.32 -16.93
C HIS A 450 9.41 -18.21 -16.03
N ARG A 451 8.59 -17.57 -15.18
CA ARG A 451 9.03 -16.52 -14.23
C ARG A 451 9.19 -16.98 -12.78
N ALA A 452 8.85 -18.21 -12.49
CA ALA A 452 9.03 -18.83 -11.17
C ALA A 452 10.47 -19.36 -10.92
N ASP A 453 11.50 -18.77 -11.51
CA ASP A 453 12.82 -18.81 -10.92
C ASP A 453 12.79 -17.91 -9.69
N SER A 454 12.15 -18.46 -8.62
CA SER A 454 12.16 -17.88 -7.28
C SER A 454 13.61 -17.54 -6.96
N MET A 455 13.89 -16.28 -6.61
CA MET A 455 15.23 -15.91 -6.16
C MET A 455 15.66 -16.90 -5.09
N GLN A 456 16.74 -17.59 -5.33
CA GLN A 456 17.21 -18.65 -4.45
C GLN A 456 17.61 -18.02 -3.11
N THR A 457 16.89 -18.36 -2.05
CA THR A 457 17.19 -17.92 -0.68
C THR A 457 18.08 -18.96 -0.02
N ALA A 458 19.27 -18.55 0.39
CA ALA A 458 20.26 -19.42 1.02
C ALA A 458 20.24 -19.32 2.56
N TYR A 459 19.83 -18.17 3.11
CA TYR A 459 19.76 -17.87 4.53
C TYR A 459 18.49 -17.08 4.86
N THR A 460 18.03 -17.13 6.11
CA THR A 460 17.07 -16.13 6.60
C THR A 460 17.69 -14.74 6.53
N ILE A 461 16.87 -13.70 6.56
CA ILE A 461 17.36 -12.31 6.57
C ILE A 461 18.34 -12.10 7.73
N ARG A 462 18.02 -12.63 8.90
CA ARG A 462 18.83 -12.48 10.10
C ARG A 462 20.15 -13.22 9.97
N GLU A 463 20.12 -14.48 9.57
CA GLU A 463 21.35 -15.26 9.36
C GLU A 463 22.30 -14.54 8.41
N ALA A 464 21.80 -14.06 7.26
CA ALA A 464 22.61 -13.34 6.29
C ALA A 464 23.21 -12.04 6.85
N MET A 465 22.45 -11.30 7.65
CA MET A 465 22.93 -10.05 8.25
C MET A 465 23.88 -10.25 9.42
N ASP A 466 23.74 -11.33 10.17
CA ASP A 466 24.59 -11.66 11.33
C ASP A 466 25.89 -12.43 10.94
N HIS A 467 25.98 -12.97 9.71
CA HIS A 467 27.21 -13.56 9.17
C HIS A 467 28.30 -12.52 8.91
N LYS A 468 29.55 -12.99 8.77
CA LYS A 468 30.63 -12.14 8.28
C LYS A 468 30.31 -11.62 6.89
N GLN A 469 30.63 -10.38 6.64
CA GLN A 469 30.29 -9.68 5.42
C GLN A 469 31.51 -9.09 4.73
N LYS A 470 31.47 -8.99 3.41
CA LYS A 470 32.51 -8.36 2.61
C LYS A 470 31.89 -7.52 1.51
N ALA A 471 32.30 -6.26 1.41
CA ALA A 471 31.93 -5.40 0.30
C ALA A 471 32.72 -5.75 -0.96
N VAL A 472 32.03 -6.05 -2.05
CA VAL A 472 32.61 -6.38 -3.37
C VAL A 472 31.97 -5.53 -4.46
N ASP A 473 32.61 -5.45 -5.63
CA ASP A 473 31.95 -4.89 -6.83
C ASP A 473 30.71 -5.71 -7.19
N TRP A 474 29.68 -5.05 -7.72
CA TRP A 474 28.45 -5.73 -8.15
C TRP A 474 28.69 -6.86 -9.15
N ARG A 475 29.70 -6.73 -10.02
CA ARG A 475 30.06 -7.79 -10.98
C ARG A 475 30.57 -9.04 -10.29
N ASP A 476 31.34 -8.85 -9.21
CA ASP A 476 31.92 -9.94 -8.43
C ASP A 476 30.92 -10.54 -7.42
N ALA A 477 29.76 -9.89 -7.24
CA ALA A 477 28.69 -10.32 -6.35
C ALA A 477 27.73 -11.32 -7.01
N ILE A 478 27.73 -11.46 -8.33
CA ILE A 478 26.83 -12.36 -9.06
C ILE A 478 27.07 -13.80 -8.62
N GLY A 479 26.00 -14.53 -8.28
CA GLY A 479 26.05 -15.88 -7.73
C GLY A 479 26.39 -15.95 -6.25
N ARG A 480 26.62 -14.79 -5.58
CA ARG A 480 26.88 -14.71 -4.14
C ARG A 480 25.62 -14.30 -3.38
N VAL A 481 25.60 -14.59 -2.09
CA VAL A 481 24.44 -14.25 -1.22
C VAL A 481 24.58 -12.82 -0.72
N SER A 482 23.51 -12.03 -0.84
CA SER A 482 23.46 -10.67 -0.33
C SER A 482 23.43 -10.63 1.20
N ALA A 483 24.14 -9.66 1.79
CA ALA A 483 24.03 -9.28 3.19
C ALA A 483 23.34 -7.92 3.39
N GLU A 484 22.85 -7.30 2.30
CA GLU A 484 22.22 -6.00 2.30
C GLU A 484 20.89 -6.01 1.58
N PHE A 485 20.03 -5.07 1.96
CA PHE A 485 18.84 -4.74 1.19
C PHE A 485 19.19 -3.83 0.02
N VAL A 486 18.47 -3.97 -1.09
CA VAL A 486 18.34 -2.94 -2.12
C VAL A 486 16.86 -2.58 -2.25
N ILE A 487 16.48 -1.38 -1.86
CA ILE A 487 15.10 -0.95 -1.72
C ILE A 487 14.82 0.21 -2.67
N VAL A 488 13.79 0.11 -3.48
CA VAL A 488 13.26 1.27 -4.25
C VAL A 488 12.40 2.11 -3.31
N TYR A 489 12.66 3.40 -3.24
CA TYR A 489 11.88 4.29 -2.38
C TYR A 489 11.48 5.60 -3.08
N PRO A 490 10.18 5.94 -3.10
CA PRO A 490 9.01 5.13 -2.79
C PRO A 490 8.86 3.92 -3.73
N PRO A 491 8.11 2.85 -3.38
CA PRO A 491 7.22 2.64 -2.23
C PRO A 491 7.91 2.08 -0.98
N GLY A 492 9.18 1.70 -1.02
CA GLY A 492 9.87 1.06 0.10
C GLY A 492 9.83 -0.47 0.04
N ALA A 493 9.59 -1.03 -1.16
CA ALA A 493 9.65 -2.46 -1.42
C ALA A 493 11.07 -2.89 -1.84
N PRO A 494 11.64 -3.97 -1.26
CA PRO A 494 12.96 -4.44 -1.63
C PRO A 494 13.01 -5.10 -3.01
N LEU A 495 14.04 -4.77 -3.79
CA LEU A 495 14.46 -5.52 -4.98
C LEU A 495 15.31 -6.73 -4.60
N LEU A 496 16.14 -6.57 -3.60
CA LEU A 496 17.05 -7.58 -3.06
C LEU A 496 16.94 -7.57 -1.54
N VAL A 497 16.92 -8.76 -0.96
CA VAL A 497 16.83 -9.00 0.48
C VAL A 497 18.08 -9.76 0.95
N PRO A 498 18.61 -9.48 2.15
CA PRO A 498 19.69 -10.30 2.71
C PRO A 498 19.30 -11.78 2.74
N GLY A 499 20.24 -12.65 2.35
CA GLY A 499 19.99 -14.08 2.23
C GLY A 499 19.65 -14.57 0.83
N GLU A 500 19.29 -13.67 -0.10
CA GLU A 500 19.03 -14.00 -1.49
C GLU A 500 20.31 -14.04 -2.33
N VAL A 501 20.34 -14.92 -3.34
CA VAL A 501 21.44 -15.00 -4.30
C VAL A 501 21.31 -13.87 -5.33
N ILE A 502 22.38 -13.12 -5.52
CA ILE A 502 22.43 -12.00 -6.46
C ILE A 502 22.51 -12.55 -7.90
N THR A 503 21.50 -12.30 -8.72
CA THR A 503 21.44 -12.73 -10.11
C THR A 503 21.99 -11.68 -11.07
N GLN A 504 22.34 -12.09 -12.29
CA GLN A 504 22.74 -11.19 -13.37
C GLN A 504 21.60 -10.21 -13.71
N GLU A 505 20.36 -10.72 -13.81
CA GLU A 505 19.17 -9.90 -14.08
C GLU A 505 18.96 -8.81 -13.04
N LEU A 506 19.09 -9.17 -11.75
CA LEU A 506 18.99 -8.19 -10.67
C LEU A 506 20.08 -7.11 -10.75
N ASN A 507 21.32 -7.48 -11.07
CA ASN A 507 22.39 -6.52 -11.25
C ASN A 507 22.09 -5.55 -12.41
N GLU A 508 21.60 -6.05 -13.53
CA GLU A 508 21.19 -5.22 -14.68
C GLU A 508 20.05 -4.26 -14.30
N LYS A 509 19.06 -4.75 -13.56
CA LYS A 509 17.92 -3.96 -13.07
C LYS A 509 18.35 -2.85 -12.12
N VAL A 510 19.24 -3.13 -11.17
CA VAL A 510 19.81 -2.11 -10.25
C VAL A 510 20.57 -1.04 -11.04
N ARG A 511 21.38 -1.45 -12.04
CA ARG A 511 22.11 -0.51 -12.93
C ARG A 511 21.17 0.34 -13.78
N HIS A 512 20.09 -0.26 -14.29
CA HIS A 512 19.05 0.47 -15.01
C HIS A 512 18.40 1.52 -14.12
N TYR A 513 17.96 1.15 -12.92
CA TYR A 513 17.32 2.07 -11.98
C TYR A 513 18.25 3.22 -11.54
N GLN A 514 19.55 2.94 -11.35
CA GLN A 514 20.55 3.97 -11.14
C GLN A 514 20.61 4.96 -12.31
N LYS A 515 20.64 4.44 -13.56
CA LYS A 515 20.76 5.25 -14.77
C LYS A 515 19.53 6.15 -14.98
N VAL A 516 18.33 5.65 -14.71
CA VAL A 516 17.09 6.45 -14.81
C VAL A 516 16.89 7.35 -13.59
N GLY A 517 17.73 7.20 -12.56
CA GLY A 517 17.77 8.08 -11.39
C GLY A 517 16.65 7.83 -10.38
N LEU A 518 16.22 6.56 -10.24
CA LEU A 518 15.35 6.14 -9.13
C LEU A 518 16.15 6.11 -7.82
N ASN A 519 15.46 6.41 -6.71
CA ASN A 519 16.08 6.42 -5.40
C ASN A 519 16.21 4.99 -4.85
N LEU A 520 17.45 4.50 -4.74
CA LEU A 520 17.77 3.19 -4.16
C LEU A 520 18.37 3.35 -2.77
N GLN A 521 17.85 2.62 -1.80
CA GLN A 521 18.23 2.67 -0.38
C GLN A 521 18.59 1.27 0.14
N GLY A 522 19.12 1.20 1.38
CA GLY A 522 19.38 -0.05 2.10
C GLY A 522 20.81 -0.58 1.95
N VAL A 523 21.63 0.00 1.07
CA VAL A 523 23.05 -0.36 0.88
C VAL A 523 23.98 0.57 1.65
N GLN A 524 25.11 0.05 2.13
CA GLN A 524 26.13 0.84 2.83
C GLN A 524 26.83 1.81 1.86
N ASP A 525 27.19 1.32 0.67
CA ASP A 525 27.76 2.17 -0.38
C ASP A 525 26.67 2.92 -1.15
N ARG A 526 26.39 4.14 -0.72
CA ARG A 526 25.39 5.03 -1.36
C ARG A 526 25.69 5.35 -2.83
N THR A 527 26.93 5.11 -3.30
CA THR A 527 27.28 5.26 -4.72
C THR A 527 26.83 4.07 -5.56
N LEU A 528 26.41 3.00 -4.90
CA LEU A 528 25.98 1.73 -5.52
C LEU A 528 27.08 1.10 -6.42
N GLN A 529 28.36 1.36 -6.15
CA GLN A 529 29.46 0.71 -6.83
C GLN A 529 29.75 -0.67 -6.21
N ARG A 530 29.52 -0.81 -4.92
CA ARG A 530 29.77 -2.03 -4.15
C ARG A 530 28.53 -2.49 -3.41
N ILE A 531 28.50 -3.78 -3.10
CA ILE A 531 27.46 -4.41 -2.28
C ILE A 531 28.11 -5.37 -1.28
N CYS A 532 27.54 -5.50 -0.06
CA CYS A 532 27.99 -6.47 0.90
C CYS A 532 27.40 -7.85 0.63
N ILE A 533 28.27 -8.85 0.59
CA ILE A 533 27.92 -10.27 0.46
C ILE A 533 28.25 -11.02 1.73
N VAL A 534 27.54 -12.12 1.97
CA VAL A 534 27.86 -13.09 3.03
C VAL A 534 29.17 -13.78 2.71
N THR A 535 30.02 -13.93 3.72
CA THR A 535 31.26 -14.71 3.65
C THR A 535 31.28 -15.77 4.77
N GLU A 536 32.02 -16.86 4.55
CA GLU A 536 32.24 -17.92 5.55
C GLU A 536 32.90 -17.41 6.84
#